data_c04baaa67c06aa247b068569c457f454
#
_entry.id   c04baaa67c06aa247b068569c457f454
#
_cell.length_a   1.000
_cell.length_b   1.000
_cell.length_c   1.000
_cell.angle_alpha   90.00
_cell.angle_beta   90.00
_cell.angle_gamma   90.00
#
_symmetry.space_group_name_H-M   'P 1'
#
loop_
_entity.id
_entity.type
_entity.pdbx_description
1 polymer ?
#
loop_
_entity_poly.entity_id
_entity_poly.type
_entity_poly.pdbx_seq_one_letter_code
_entity_poly.pdbx_strand_id
1 'polypeptide(L)'
;GFFLLKGVKNEFVPPQDQSVFITRLTTSLGSSIESTDAVVLKCEAFMSARPEVARVYSAVGGFGGGEVNAAMMFITMKEPKDRPVAEPFKHRPSQQEFIAFVRKELNKIPGIERAGVQDLSLSGFSAQRGYPVEFTVRGPDWEKLADIAHALMDKMKSSGLMVDIDTDYQLGMPEVQIFPNRAAAA
;
A
#
# COMPACT_ATOMS: atom_id res chain seq x y z
N GLY A 1 -22.99 -25.52 -24.08
CA GLY A 1 -21.71 -25.28 -23.41
C GLY A 1 -21.02 -23.98 -23.78
N PHE A 2 -21.09 -23.47 -25.03
CA PHE A 2 -20.31 -22.35 -25.54
C PHE A 2 -20.72 -20.98 -24.95
N PHE A 3 -21.97 -20.81 -24.56
CA PHE A 3 -22.46 -19.55 -23.94
C PHE A 3 -22.02 -19.40 -22.47
N LEU A 4 -21.76 -20.47 -21.74
CA LEU A 4 -21.29 -20.43 -20.37
C LEU A 4 -19.82 -20.01 -20.28
N LEU A 5 -19.00 -20.30 -21.28
CA LEU A 5 -17.59 -19.91 -21.33
C LEU A 5 -17.37 -18.40 -21.50
N LYS A 6 -18.33 -17.67 -22.10
CA LYS A 6 -18.25 -16.21 -22.23
C LYS A 6 -18.56 -15.44 -20.94
N GLY A 7 -19.18 -16.08 -19.96
CA GLY A 7 -19.52 -15.47 -18.68
C GLY A 7 -18.51 -15.73 -17.55
N VAL A 8 -17.53 -16.59 -17.77
CA VAL A 8 -16.50 -16.89 -16.77
C VAL A 8 -15.37 -15.87 -16.92
N LYS A 9 -15.12 -15.10 -15.85
CA LYS A 9 -13.94 -14.25 -15.80
C LYS A 9 -12.70 -15.15 -15.86
N ASN A 10 -11.84 -14.91 -16.85
CA ASN A 10 -10.54 -15.58 -16.96
C ASN A 10 -9.58 -14.92 -15.97
N GLU A 11 -9.52 -15.42 -14.76
CA GLU A 11 -8.53 -15.04 -13.74
C GLU A 11 -7.49 -16.15 -13.67
N PHE A 12 -6.22 -15.80 -13.75
CA PHE A 12 -5.11 -16.75 -13.66
C PHE A 12 -5.04 -17.38 -12.25
N VAL A 13 -5.28 -16.57 -11.24
CA VAL A 13 -5.45 -16.99 -9.84
C VAL A 13 -6.56 -16.16 -9.22
N PRO A 14 -7.66 -16.74 -8.80
CA PRO A 14 -8.69 -15.99 -8.09
C PRO A 14 -8.17 -15.56 -6.71
N PRO A 15 -8.48 -14.33 -6.25
CA PRO A 15 -8.13 -13.90 -4.92
C PRO A 15 -8.79 -14.80 -3.88
N GLN A 16 -8.00 -15.27 -2.91
CA GLN A 16 -8.49 -16.14 -1.85
C GLN A 16 -8.67 -15.32 -0.57
N ASP A 17 -9.74 -15.60 0.17
CA ASP A 17 -9.95 -15.02 1.48
C ASP A 17 -9.11 -15.77 2.52
N GLN A 18 -7.91 -15.26 2.79
CA GLN A 18 -6.97 -15.78 3.79
C GLN A 18 -7.12 -15.11 5.15
N SER A 19 -8.06 -14.17 5.28
CA SER A 19 -8.29 -13.36 6.50
C SER A 19 -7.06 -12.54 6.93
N VAL A 20 -6.11 -12.28 6.02
CA VAL A 20 -4.89 -11.51 6.29
C VAL A 20 -4.57 -10.59 5.11
N PHE A 21 -4.27 -9.34 5.42
CA PHE A 21 -3.78 -8.38 4.43
C PHE A 21 -2.80 -7.38 5.06
N ILE A 22 -2.07 -6.65 4.21
CA ILE A 22 -1.09 -5.64 4.63
C ILE A 22 -1.57 -4.27 4.17
N THR A 23 -1.35 -3.26 5.02
CA THR A 23 -1.40 -1.85 4.61
C THR A 23 -0.01 -1.24 4.64
N ARG A 24 0.29 -0.45 3.61
CA ARG A 24 1.49 0.40 3.55
C ARG A 24 1.04 1.84 3.67
N LEU A 25 1.53 2.50 4.70
CA LEU A 25 1.19 3.88 5.03
C LEU A 25 2.38 4.77 4.71
N THR A 26 2.14 5.89 4.06
CA THR A 26 3.16 6.91 3.80
C THR A 26 2.62 8.24 4.35
N THR A 27 3.43 8.89 5.15
CA THR A 27 3.22 10.27 5.61
C THR A 27 4.04 11.22 4.76
N SER A 28 3.88 12.52 4.95
CA SER A 28 4.58 13.53 4.15
C SER A 28 6.09 13.39 4.25
N LEU A 29 6.78 13.70 3.14
CA LEU A 29 8.23 13.77 3.11
C LEU A 29 8.76 14.70 4.21
N GLY A 30 9.82 14.25 4.91
CA GLY A 30 10.39 14.99 6.03
C GLY A 30 9.65 14.82 7.36
N SER A 31 8.62 13.99 7.44
CA SER A 31 8.03 13.60 8.72
C SER A 31 9.05 12.93 9.61
N SER A 32 9.06 13.27 10.91
CA SER A 32 9.85 12.53 11.89
C SER A 32 9.20 11.16 12.19
N ILE A 33 9.96 10.27 12.81
CA ILE A 33 9.44 8.96 13.22
C ILE A 33 8.29 9.10 14.21
N GLU A 34 8.36 10.08 15.13
CA GLU A 34 7.32 10.36 16.12
C GLU A 34 6.04 10.87 15.44
N SER A 35 6.19 11.71 14.41
CA SER A 35 5.06 12.21 13.64
C SER A 35 4.39 11.08 12.85
N THR A 36 5.18 10.20 12.26
CA THR A 36 4.67 9.02 11.56
C THR A 36 3.98 8.06 12.52
N ASP A 37 4.57 7.80 13.69
CA ASP A 37 4.00 6.96 14.73
C ASP A 37 2.65 7.49 15.22
N ALA A 38 2.54 8.80 15.46
CA ALA A 38 1.29 9.43 15.87
C ALA A 38 0.15 9.25 14.83
N VAL A 39 0.50 9.19 13.55
CA VAL A 39 -0.47 8.91 12.47
C VAL A 39 -0.81 7.42 12.43
N VAL A 40 0.18 6.55 12.59
CA VAL A 40 -0.02 5.09 12.63
C VAL A 40 -0.93 4.70 13.79
N LEU A 41 -0.77 5.30 14.97
CA LEU A 41 -1.65 5.07 16.13
C LEU A 41 -3.13 5.40 15.82
N LYS A 42 -3.41 6.42 15.01
CA LYS A 42 -4.79 6.70 14.55
C LYS A 42 -5.32 5.60 13.63
N CYS A 43 -4.47 5.08 12.75
CA CYS A 43 -4.83 3.97 11.86
C CYS A 43 -5.06 2.67 12.66
N GLU A 44 -4.23 2.40 13.67
CA GLU A 44 -4.41 1.28 14.59
C GLU A 44 -5.72 1.38 15.37
N ALA A 45 -6.02 2.56 15.91
CA ALA A 45 -7.26 2.80 16.63
C ALA A 45 -8.48 2.55 15.74
N PHE A 46 -8.43 3.05 14.49
CA PHE A 46 -9.48 2.78 13.51
C PHE A 46 -9.63 1.28 13.24
N MET A 47 -8.53 0.58 12.98
CA MET A 47 -8.56 -0.85 12.65
C MET A 47 -8.99 -1.70 13.85
N SER A 48 -8.50 -1.39 15.07
CA SER A 48 -8.84 -2.12 16.29
C SER A 48 -10.29 -1.93 16.72
N ALA A 49 -10.91 -0.82 16.33
CA ALA A 49 -12.34 -0.58 16.58
C ALA A 49 -13.25 -1.39 15.63
N ARG A 50 -12.70 -1.99 14.57
CA ARG A 50 -13.48 -2.78 13.61
C ARG A 50 -13.77 -4.17 14.15
N PRO A 51 -15.05 -4.57 14.23
CA PRO A 51 -15.41 -5.87 14.79
C PRO A 51 -15.03 -7.06 13.87
N GLU A 52 -14.71 -6.82 12.60
CA GLU A 52 -14.19 -7.81 11.65
C GLU A 52 -12.72 -8.15 11.88
N VAL A 53 -11.99 -7.26 12.58
CA VAL A 53 -10.54 -7.39 12.83
C VAL A 53 -10.31 -8.21 14.10
N ALA A 54 -9.37 -9.14 14.01
CA ALA A 54 -8.93 -9.96 15.13
C ALA A 54 -7.64 -9.43 15.76
N ARG A 55 -6.70 -8.97 14.91
CA ARG A 55 -5.38 -8.44 15.37
C ARG A 55 -4.84 -7.43 14.39
N VAL A 56 -4.10 -6.45 14.93
CA VAL A 56 -3.32 -5.47 14.19
C VAL A 56 -1.89 -5.54 14.72
N TYR A 57 -0.92 -5.53 13.82
CA TYR A 57 0.49 -5.36 14.13
C TYR A 57 1.05 -4.30 13.18
N SER A 58 1.73 -3.30 13.71
CA SER A 58 2.33 -2.23 12.90
C SER A 58 3.81 -2.05 13.20
N ALA A 59 4.53 -1.57 12.20
CA ALA A 59 5.95 -1.21 12.28
C ALA A 59 6.18 0.09 11.53
N VAL A 60 6.70 1.10 12.21
CA VAL A 60 7.14 2.36 11.62
C VAL A 60 8.55 2.18 11.07
N GLY A 61 8.85 2.75 9.89
CA GLY A 61 10.14 2.58 9.21
C GLY A 61 10.32 1.24 8.49
N GLY A 62 9.34 0.34 8.55
CA GLY A 62 9.39 -0.98 7.90
C GLY A 62 10.43 -1.94 8.49
N PHE A 63 10.57 -3.13 7.86
CA PHE A 63 11.45 -4.22 8.31
C PHE A 63 12.85 -4.14 7.72
N GLY A 64 13.56 -3.12 7.77
CA GLY A 64 14.91 -3.09 7.19
C GLY A 64 15.59 -1.73 7.27
N GLY A 65 15.15 -0.89 8.21
CA GLY A 65 15.69 0.47 8.31
C GLY A 65 15.23 1.35 7.17
N GLY A 66 13.94 1.24 6.85
CA GLY A 66 13.30 2.00 5.80
C GLY A 66 13.10 3.48 6.10
N GLU A 67 12.31 4.11 5.29
CA GLU A 67 12.00 5.54 5.37
C GLU A 67 11.20 5.84 6.64
N VAL A 68 11.61 6.84 7.41
CA VAL A 68 10.94 7.25 8.66
C VAL A 68 9.52 7.75 8.47
N ASN A 69 9.16 8.16 7.25
CA ASN A 69 7.82 8.56 6.86
C ASN A 69 6.95 7.41 6.31
N ALA A 70 7.43 6.17 6.43
CA ALA A 70 6.71 4.99 6.00
C ALA A 70 6.39 4.07 7.17
N ALA A 71 5.26 3.37 7.08
CA ALA A 71 4.87 2.35 8.04
C ALA A 71 4.16 1.20 7.35
N MET A 72 4.17 0.05 8.00
CA MET A 72 3.50 -1.15 7.54
C MET A 72 2.61 -1.70 8.66
N MET A 73 1.38 -2.06 8.31
CA MET A 73 0.47 -2.72 9.25
C MET A 73 0.04 -4.07 8.68
N PHE A 74 0.11 -5.10 9.50
CA PHE A 74 -0.42 -6.43 9.22
C PHE A 74 -1.75 -6.58 9.94
N ILE A 75 -2.79 -6.84 9.19
CA ILE A 75 -4.14 -6.96 9.69
C ILE A 75 -4.59 -8.41 9.54
N THR A 76 -4.96 -9.03 10.67
CA THR A 76 -5.62 -10.32 10.68
C THR A 76 -7.10 -10.11 10.93
N MET A 77 -7.94 -10.52 10.02
CA MET A 77 -9.39 -10.55 10.16
C MET A 77 -9.84 -11.80 10.91
N LYS A 78 -11.05 -11.77 11.44
CA LYS A 78 -11.74 -12.99 11.87
C LYS A 78 -11.99 -13.92 10.69
N GLU A 79 -12.10 -15.22 10.94
CA GLU A 79 -12.48 -16.16 9.90
C GLU A 79 -13.82 -15.77 9.26
N PRO A 80 -14.04 -16.05 7.97
CA PRO A 80 -15.24 -15.62 7.25
C PRO A 80 -16.56 -15.94 7.95
N LYS A 81 -16.64 -17.11 8.61
CA LYS A 81 -17.80 -17.55 9.38
C LYS A 81 -18.05 -16.75 10.67
N ASP A 82 -16.99 -16.17 11.25
CA ASP A 82 -17.01 -15.48 12.55
C ASP A 82 -17.03 -13.94 12.40
N ARG A 83 -17.01 -13.44 11.16
CA ARG A 83 -17.14 -12.00 10.90
C ARG A 83 -18.55 -11.54 11.23
N PRO A 84 -18.70 -10.47 12.02
CA PRO A 84 -20.01 -9.90 12.27
C PRO A 84 -20.54 -9.13 11.05
N VAL A 85 -21.84 -8.95 11.01
CA VAL A 85 -22.49 -7.97 10.13
C VAL A 85 -22.43 -6.63 10.86
N ALA A 86 -21.65 -5.70 10.37
CA ALA A 86 -21.45 -4.37 10.96
C ALA A 86 -21.36 -3.30 9.86
N GLU A 87 -21.81 -2.10 10.18
CA GLU A 87 -21.71 -0.97 9.25
C GLU A 87 -20.26 -0.77 8.74
N PRO A 88 -20.08 -0.49 7.45
CA PRO A 88 -21.12 -0.19 6.45
C PRO A 88 -21.68 -1.42 5.71
N PHE A 89 -21.30 -2.62 6.11
CA PHE A 89 -21.69 -3.86 5.42
C PHE A 89 -23.05 -4.35 5.92
N LYS A 90 -23.90 -4.77 4.98
CA LYS A 90 -25.19 -5.38 5.27
C LYS A 90 -25.13 -6.92 5.35
N HIS A 91 -23.94 -7.48 5.19
CA HIS A 91 -23.63 -8.90 5.25
C HIS A 91 -22.22 -9.08 5.85
N ARG A 92 -21.79 -10.32 6.03
CA ARG A 92 -20.41 -10.62 6.45
C ARG A 92 -19.46 -10.29 5.29
N PRO A 93 -18.58 -9.28 5.43
CA PRO A 93 -17.74 -8.89 4.30
C PRO A 93 -16.69 -9.96 3.97
N SER A 94 -16.42 -10.15 2.69
CA SER A 94 -15.22 -10.84 2.23
C SER A 94 -13.97 -10.01 2.55
N GLN A 95 -12.80 -10.63 2.50
CA GLN A 95 -11.53 -9.91 2.65
C GLN A 95 -11.40 -8.78 1.61
N GLN A 96 -11.78 -9.02 0.37
CA GLN A 96 -11.68 -8.05 -0.73
C GLN A 96 -12.59 -6.84 -0.51
N GLU A 97 -13.82 -7.06 -0.06
CA GLU A 97 -14.74 -5.97 0.28
C GLU A 97 -14.22 -5.14 1.45
N PHE A 98 -13.67 -5.82 2.46
CA PHE A 98 -13.08 -5.14 3.61
C PHE A 98 -11.82 -4.36 3.24
N ILE A 99 -10.93 -4.91 2.39
CA ILE A 99 -9.76 -4.21 1.82
C ILE A 99 -10.19 -2.94 1.08
N ALA A 100 -11.22 -3.00 0.23
CA ALA A 100 -11.71 -1.85 -0.50
C ALA A 100 -12.24 -0.75 0.45
N PHE A 101 -12.95 -1.14 1.50
CA PHE A 101 -13.42 -0.24 2.54
C PHE A 101 -12.25 0.39 3.31
N VAL A 102 -11.32 -0.41 3.81
CA VAL A 102 -10.15 0.06 4.58
C VAL A 102 -9.32 1.04 3.76
N ARG A 103 -9.05 0.74 2.49
CA ARG A 103 -8.32 1.64 1.57
C ARG A 103 -8.95 3.02 1.52
N LYS A 104 -10.28 3.09 1.40
CA LYS A 104 -11.01 4.34 1.34
C LYS A 104 -10.96 5.11 2.67
N GLU A 105 -11.10 4.42 3.79
CA GLU A 105 -11.16 5.07 5.10
C GLU A 105 -9.78 5.51 5.59
N LEU A 106 -8.73 4.69 5.42
CA LEU A 106 -7.37 5.08 5.82
C LEU A 106 -6.87 6.32 5.07
N ASN A 107 -7.18 6.45 3.77
CA ASN A 107 -6.78 7.63 3.00
C ASN A 107 -7.53 8.92 3.40
N LYS A 108 -8.52 8.86 4.31
CA LYS A 108 -9.17 10.03 4.89
C LYS A 108 -8.52 10.49 6.20
N ILE A 109 -7.66 9.67 6.80
CA ILE A 109 -7.04 9.98 8.09
C ILE A 109 -6.03 11.11 7.91
N PRO A 110 -6.18 12.24 8.65
CA PRO A 110 -5.25 13.36 8.54
C PRO A 110 -3.82 12.95 8.88
N GLY A 111 -2.88 13.30 8.00
CA GLY A 111 -1.47 12.95 8.10
C GLY A 111 -1.06 11.76 7.22
N ILE A 112 -2.01 11.02 6.67
CA ILE A 112 -1.75 10.03 5.63
C ILE A 112 -1.66 10.74 4.28
N GLU A 113 -0.55 10.60 3.61
CA GLU A 113 -0.40 11.02 2.22
C GLU A 113 -0.88 9.92 1.28
N ARG A 114 -0.59 8.67 1.64
CA ARG A 114 -1.05 7.50 0.91
C ARG A 114 -1.18 6.28 1.82
N ALA A 115 -2.28 5.56 1.66
CA ALA A 115 -2.48 4.24 2.23
C ALA A 115 -2.78 3.23 1.11
N GLY A 116 -1.82 2.37 0.81
CA GLY A 116 -1.99 1.22 -0.08
C GLY A 116 -2.40 -0.02 0.72
N VAL A 117 -3.36 -0.78 0.22
CA VAL A 117 -3.85 -2.00 0.90
C VAL A 117 -3.71 -3.20 -0.02
N GLN A 118 -2.90 -4.16 0.39
CA GLN A 118 -2.48 -5.30 -0.41
C GLN A 118 -3.04 -6.60 0.12
N ASP A 119 -3.68 -7.36 -0.76
CA ASP A 119 -4.09 -8.73 -0.52
C ASP A 119 -2.87 -9.67 -0.62
N LEU A 120 -2.58 -10.40 0.46
CA LEU A 120 -1.45 -11.35 0.50
C LEU A 120 -1.71 -12.62 -0.30
N SER A 121 -2.95 -12.96 -0.59
CA SER A 121 -3.28 -14.16 -1.38
C SER A 121 -2.67 -14.13 -2.80
N LEU A 122 -2.36 -12.93 -3.30
CA LEU A 122 -1.73 -12.70 -4.59
C LEU A 122 -0.20 -12.54 -4.52
N SER A 123 0.40 -12.55 -3.34
CA SER A 123 1.83 -12.24 -3.14
C SER A 123 2.80 -13.24 -3.81
N GLY A 124 2.39 -14.49 -3.99
CA GLY A 124 3.18 -15.50 -4.69
C GLY A 124 3.35 -15.24 -6.19
N PHE A 125 2.61 -14.30 -6.74
CA PHE A 125 2.65 -13.89 -8.17
C PHE A 125 3.13 -12.46 -8.34
N SER A 126 3.54 -11.81 -7.25
CA SER A 126 4.03 -10.45 -7.26
C SER A 126 5.55 -10.41 -7.40
N ALA A 127 6.06 -9.40 -8.07
CA ALA A 127 7.49 -9.11 -8.14
C ALA A 127 8.03 -8.57 -6.81
N GLN A 128 9.21 -8.00 -6.79
CA GLN A 128 10.00 -7.68 -5.59
C GLN A 128 9.27 -6.85 -4.51
N ARG A 129 8.25 -6.06 -4.88
CA ARG A 129 7.52 -5.17 -3.94
C ARG A 129 6.16 -5.69 -3.52
N GLY A 130 5.74 -6.82 -4.04
CA GLY A 130 4.48 -7.45 -3.68
C GLY A 130 3.26 -6.88 -4.41
N TYR A 131 3.43 -6.05 -5.43
CA TYR A 131 2.35 -5.61 -6.31
C TYR A 131 2.13 -6.60 -7.46
N PRO A 132 0.89 -6.84 -7.89
CA PRO A 132 0.61 -7.79 -8.98
C PRO A 132 1.11 -7.30 -10.36
N VAL A 133 1.33 -5.99 -10.50
CA VAL A 133 1.87 -5.37 -11.71
C VAL A 133 3.04 -4.50 -11.33
N GLU A 134 4.23 -4.88 -11.78
CA GLU A 134 5.45 -4.10 -11.62
C GLU A 134 6.19 -4.01 -12.95
N PHE A 135 6.70 -2.83 -13.25
CA PHE A 135 7.58 -2.62 -14.39
C PHE A 135 8.59 -1.51 -14.10
N THR A 136 9.70 -1.54 -14.80
CA THR A 136 10.80 -0.59 -14.61
C THR A 136 10.90 0.32 -15.81
N VAL A 137 10.91 1.62 -15.58
CA VAL A 137 11.27 2.64 -16.60
C VAL A 137 12.77 2.88 -16.49
N ARG A 138 13.50 2.77 -17.59
CA ARG A 138 14.96 2.93 -17.63
C ARG A 138 15.39 4.02 -18.60
N GLY A 139 16.42 4.75 -18.26
CA GLY A 139 17.00 5.80 -19.12
C GLY A 139 18.22 6.44 -18.44
N PRO A 140 18.97 7.27 -19.15
CA PRO A 140 20.18 7.92 -18.66
C PRO A 140 19.91 9.19 -17.86
N ASP A 141 18.69 9.75 -17.91
CA ASP A 141 18.32 11.06 -17.38
C ASP A 141 17.23 10.92 -16.33
N TRP A 142 17.57 11.22 -15.08
CA TRP A 142 16.68 11.05 -13.92
C TRP A 142 15.45 11.97 -13.96
N GLU A 143 15.61 13.22 -14.39
CA GLU A 143 14.49 14.16 -14.44
C GLU A 143 13.45 13.71 -15.45
N LYS A 144 13.91 13.33 -16.66
CA LYS A 144 13.01 12.77 -17.67
C LYS A 144 12.36 11.46 -17.27
N LEU A 145 13.08 10.60 -16.53
CA LEU A 145 12.51 9.36 -15.99
C LEU A 145 11.38 9.65 -15.00
N ALA A 146 11.58 10.63 -14.12
CA ALA A 146 10.57 11.05 -13.17
C ALA A 146 9.33 11.61 -13.88
N ASP A 147 9.51 12.48 -14.87
CA ASP A 147 8.42 13.07 -15.64
C ASP A 147 7.61 11.99 -16.39
N ILE A 148 8.31 11.04 -17.02
CA ILE A 148 7.68 9.91 -17.71
C ILE A 148 6.92 9.01 -16.73
N ALA A 149 7.51 8.72 -15.57
CA ALA A 149 6.86 7.91 -14.54
C ALA A 149 5.58 8.59 -14.03
N HIS A 150 5.63 9.89 -13.73
CA HIS A 150 4.46 10.64 -13.29
C HIS A 150 3.37 10.69 -14.38
N ALA A 151 3.73 10.99 -15.62
CA ALA A 151 2.78 11.01 -16.73
C ALA A 151 2.10 9.63 -16.94
N LEU A 152 2.86 8.55 -16.74
CA LEU A 152 2.35 7.20 -16.82
C LEU A 152 1.40 6.90 -15.66
N MET A 153 1.78 7.25 -14.42
CA MET A 153 0.92 7.10 -13.24
C MET A 153 -0.41 7.85 -13.40
N ASP A 154 -0.39 9.04 -13.97
CA ASP A 154 -1.61 9.82 -14.22
C ASP A 154 -2.52 9.16 -15.26
N LYS A 155 -1.95 8.58 -16.31
CA LYS A 155 -2.71 7.77 -17.27
C LYS A 155 -3.30 6.51 -16.62
N MET A 156 -2.53 5.84 -15.76
CA MET A 156 -3.01 4.67 -15.03
C MET A 156 -4.17 5.04 -14.10
N LYS A 157 -4.04 6.14 -13.34
CA LYS A 157 -5.11 6.68 -12.49
C LYS A 157 -6.37 7.02 -13.29
N SER A 158 -6.20 7.73 -14.40
CA SER A 158 -7.32 8.16 -15.24
C SER A 158 -8.04 7.00 -15.95
N SER A 159 -7.38 5.86 -16.13
CA SER A 159 -7.99 4.66 -16.70
C SER A 159 -9.05 4.04 -15.79
N GLY A 160 -8.99 4.28 -14.46
CA GLY A 160 -9.86 3.67 -13.47
C GLY A 160 -9.69 2.15 -13.30
N LEU A 161 -8.71 1.53 -13.97
CA LEU A 161 -8.48 0.09 -13.94
C LEU A 161 -7.54 -0.34 -12.82
N MET A 162 -6.83 0.60 -12.22
CA MET A 162 -5.77 0.34 -11.23
C MET A 162 -5.98 1.17 -9.97
N VAL A 163 -5.58 0.60 -8.84
CA VAL A 163 -5.55 1.25 -7.53
C VAL A 163 -4.15 1.11 -6.93
N ASP A 164 -3.84 1.91 -5.92
CA ASP A 164 -2.56 1.87 -5.18
C ASP A 164 -1.33 2.03 -6.10
N ILE A 165 -1.43 2.89 -7.12
CA ILE A 165 -0.35 3.17 -8.07
C ILE A 165 0.78 3.89 -7.34
N ASP A 166 2.00 3.35 -7.44
CA ASP A 166 3.17 3.78 -6.71
C ASP A 166 4.43 3.84 -7.60
N THR A 167 5.41 4.61 -7.15
CA THR A 167 6.75 4.66 -7.70
C THR A 167 7.78 4.63 -6.58
N ASP A 168 8.94 4.04 -6.82
CA ASP A 168 10.07 4.03 -5.89
C ASP A 168 10.89 5.32 -5.91
N TYR A 169 10.67 6.18 -6.88
CA TYR A 169 11.36 7.46 -6.97
C TYR A 169 10.46 8.59 -6.48
N GLN A 170 10.90 9.28 -5.43
CA GLN A 170 10.23 10.45 -4.88
C GLN A 170 11.10 11.69 -5.11
N LEU A 171 10.57 12.66 -5.87
CA LEU A 171 11.20 13.96 -6.06
C LEU A 171 11.22 14.73 -4.75
N GLY A 172 12.36 15.39 -4.44
CA GLY A 172 12.47 16.29 -3.30
C GLY A 172 12.78 15.61 -1.97
N MET A 173 13.23 14.36 -1.97
CA MET A 173 13.80 13.79 -0.74
C MET A 173 15.00 14.62 -0.28
N PRO A 174 15.05 15.01 1.01
CA PRO A 174 16.23 15.68 1.56
C PRO A 174 17.47 14.80 1.39
N GLU A 175 18.52 15.33 0.78
CA GLU A 175 19.80 14.65 0.63
C GLU A 175 20.90 15.40 1.38
N VAL A 176 21.85 14.66 1.94
CA VAL A 176 23.08 15.21 2.49
C VAL A 176 24.20 14.98 1.49
N GLN A 177 24.66 16.06 0.86
CA GLN A 177 25.80 15.99 -0.05
C GLN A 177 27.10 16.25 0.73
N ILE A 178 28.03 15.30 0.68
CA ILE A 178 29.34 15.40 1.33
C ILE A 178 30.39 15.68 0.26
N PHE A 179 30.98 16.86 0.31
CA PHE A 179 32.09 17.28 -0.55
C PHE A 179 33.41 17.20 0.23
N PRO A 180 34.17 16.07 0.19
CA PRO A 180 35.42 15.94 0.92
C PRO A 180 36.47 16.88 0.31
N ASN A 181 37.13 17.69 1.16
CA ASN A 181 38.26 18.49 0.76
C ASN A 181 39.48 17.55 0.66
N ARG A 182 39.75 17.02 -0.53
CA ARG A 182 40.87 16.09 -0.76
C ARG A 182 42.25 16.69 -0.51
N ALA A 183 42.41 18.01 -0.67
CA ALA A 183 43.68 18.68 -0.41
C ALA A 183 43.97 18.83 1.10
N ALA A 184 42.93 18.87 1.93
CA ALA A 184 43.07 18.94 3.39
C ALA A 184 43.10 17.55 4.04
N ALA A 185 42.75 16.50 3.30
CA ALA A 185 42.73 15.12 3.78
C ALA A 185 43.98 14.32 3.42
N ALA A 186 44.89 14.90 2.62
CA ALA A 186 46.20 14.38 2.28
C ALA A 186 47.27 14.95 3.21
#